data_d554816ed65458f47cbef9eb20a1fd68
#
_entry.id   d554816ed65458f47cbef9eb20a1fd68
#
_cell.length_a   1.000
_cell.length_b   1.000
_cell.length_c   1.000
_cell.angle_alpha   90.00
_cell.angle_beta   90.00
_cell.angle_gamma   90.00
#
_symmetry.space_group_name_H-M   'P 1'
#
loop_
_entity.id
_entity.type
_entity.pdbx_description
1 polymer ?
#
loop_
_entity_poly.entity_id
_entity_poly.type
_entity_poly.pdbx_seq_one_letter_code
_entity_poly.pdbx_strand_id
1 'polypeptide(L)' 'MYEERHRIYNESGKLNDSDRQQLGAILMKAGYAAKIGSVKRGTGTGKTYFVEF' A
#
# COMPACT_ATOMS: atom_id res chain seq x y z
N MET A 1 4.28 8.27 -22.96
CA MET A 1 3.25 7.58 -22.19
C MET A 1 3.58 7.68 -20.72
N TYR A 2 2.59 7.95 -19.91
CA TYR A 2 2.82 7.96 -18.47
C TYR A 2 1.88 6.94 -17.80
N GLU A 3 2.25 6.52 -16.62
CA GLU A 3 1.49 5.56 -15.85
C GLU A 3 0.85 6.26 -14.67
N GLU A 4 -0.43 6.01 -14.51
CA GLU A 4 -1.10 6.44 -13.30
C GLU A 4 -0.89 5.37 -12.25
N ARG A 5 -0.44 5.82 -11.08
CA ARG A 5 -0.26 4.90 -9.97
C ARG A 5 -1.32 5.18 -8.93
N HIS A 6 -1.90 4.12 -8.45
CA HIS A 6 -2.93 4.19 -7.43
C HIS A 6 -2.33 3.72 -6.11
N ARG A 7 -2.85 4.26 -5.02
CA ARG A 7 -2.40 3.89 -3.69
C ARG A 7 -3.59 3.62 -2.81
N ILE A 8 -3.50 2.51 -2.07
CA ILE A 8 -4.48 2.18 -1.05
C ILE A 8 -3.77 2.32 0.28
N TYR A 9 -4.20 3.30 1.08
CA TYR A 9 -3.59 3.58 2.36
C TYR A 9 -4.29 2.82 3.47
N ASN A 10 -3.51 2.38 4.45
CA ASN A 10 -4.04 1.71 5.63
C ASN A 10 -4.55 2.77 6.63
N GLU A 11 -5.60 3.48 6.24
CA GLU A 11 -6.08 4.60 7.02
C GLU A 11 -6.74 4.16 8.33
N SER A 12 -7.37 3.01 8.34
CA SER A 12 -8.00 2.48 9.54
C SER A 12 -7.00 1.87 10.51
N GLY A 13 -5.80 1.57 10.04
CA GLY A 13 -4.80 0.89 10.84
C GLY A 13 -5.08 -0.57 11.09
N LYS A 14 -6.08 -1.13 10.43
CA LYS A 14 -6.51 -2.52 10.69
C LYS A 14 -5.82 -3.55 9.80
N LEU A 15 -5.15 -3.10 8.75
CA LEU A 15 -4.42 -4.01 7.89
C LEU A 15 -3.06 -4.33 8.51
N ASN A 16 -2.78 -5.61 8.73
CA ASN A 16 -1.47 -6.03 9.22
C ASN A 16 -0.56 -6.37 8.04
N ASP A 17 0.66 -6.82 8.32
CA ASP A 17 1.62 -7.15 7.27
C ASP A 17 1.08 -8.22 6.33
N SER A 18 0.46 -9.24 6.89
CA SER A 18 -0.09 -10.33 6.11
C SER A 18 -1.17 -9.84 5.16
N ASP A 19 -2.04 -8.96 5.64
CA ASP A 19 -3.10 -8.39 4.83
C ASP A 19 -2.54 -7.58 3.67
N ARG A 20 -1.51 -6.78 3.93
CA ARG A 20 -0.89 -5.97 2.88
C ARG A 20 -0.21 -6.84 1.84
N GLN A 21 0.44 -7.91 2.27
CA GLN A 21 1.07 -8.84 1.36
C GLN A 21 0.05 -9.56 0.49
N GLN A 22 -1.07 -9.95 1.07
CA GLN A 22 -2.14 -10.59 0.32
C GLN A 22 -2.74 -9.64 -0.70
N LEU A 23 -2.96 -8.39 -0.32
CA LEU A 23 -3.47 -7.40 -1.24
C LEU A 23 -2.50 -7.19 -2.40
N GLY A 24 -1.21 -7.07 -2.10
CA GLY A 24 -0.20 -6.95 -3.15
C GLY A 24 -0.17 -8.14 -4.07
N ALA A 25 -0.26 -9.35 -3.50
CA ALA A 25 -0.25 -10.58 -4.29
C ALA A 25 -1.46 -10.64 -5.22
N ILE A 26 -2.63 -10.26 -4.73
CA ILE A 26 -3.83 -10.25 -5.53
C ILE A 26 -3.71 -9.26 -6.69
N LEU A 27 -3.18 -8.08 -6.41
CA LEU A 27 -2.97 -7.06 -7.44
C LEU A 27 -1.98 -7.55 -8.50
N MET A 28 -0.92 -8.23 -8.09
CA MET A 28 0.06 -8.78 -9.03
C MET A 28 -0.56 -9.87 -9.88
N LYS A 29 -1.42 -10.70 -9.30
CA LYS A 29 -2.15 -11.70 -10.06
C LYS A 29 -3.04 -11.08 -11.11
N ALA A 30 -3.58 -9.91 -10.83
CA ALA A 30 -4.45 -9.20 -11.75
C ALA A 30 -3.67 -8.45 -12.83
N GLY A 31 -2.33 -8.46 -12.76
CA GLY A 31 -1.51 -7.82 -13.77
C GLY A 31 -0.92 -6.49 -13.37
N TYR A 32 -1.05 -6.09 -12.11
CA TYR A 32 -0.49 -4.83 -11.63
C TYR A 32 0.90 -5.04 -11.04
N ALA A 33 1.72 -4.01 -11.11
CA ALA A 33 3.02 -4.01 -10.46
C ALA A 33 2.86 -3.38 -9.08
N ALA A 34 2.57 -4.20 -8.08
CA ALA A 34 2.26 -3.71 -6.73
C ALA A 34 3.52 -3.53 -5.90
N LYS A 35 3.53 -2.47 -5.10
CA LYS A 35 4.60 -2.19 -4.15
C LYS A 35 3.99 -1.80 -2.81
N ILE A 36 4.66 -2.18 -1.73
CA ILE A 36 4.26 -1.79 -0.39
C ILE A 36 5.22 -0.72 0.10
N GLY A 37 4.67 0.40 0.59
CA GLY A 37 5.48 1.48 1.11
C GLY A 37 4.88 2.06 2.36
N SER A 38 5.51 3.10 2.88
CA SER A 38 5.00 3.79 4.06
C SER A 38 5.35 5.27 3.99
N VAL A 39 4.53 6.08 4.64
CA VAL A 39 4.78 7.52 4.77
C VAL A 39 4.64 7.90 6.23
N LYS A 40 5.38 8.91 6.63
CA LYS A 40 5.28 9.43 7.98
C LYS A 40 3.99 10.18 8.17
N ARG A 41 3.40 10.03 9.34
CA ARG A 41 2.20 10.74 9.72
C ARG A 41 2.57 11.98 10.50
N GLY A 42 2.45 13.15 9.89
CA GLY A 42 2.69 14.40 10.57
C GLY A 42 4.00 14.39 11.35
N THR A 43 3.97 14.92 12.58
CA THR A 43 5.14 15.01 13.44
C THR A 43 5.29 13.84 14.40
N GLY A 44 4.36 12.90 14.38
CA GLY A 44 4.38 11.78 15.30
C GLY A 44 5.34 10.70 14.86
N THR A 45 5.38 9.63 15.66
CA THR A 45 6.20 8.46 15.36
C THR A 45 5.46 7.46 14.51
N GLY A 46 4.19 7.73 14.22
CA GLY A 46 3.36 6.80 13.46
C GLY A 46 3.70 6.82 11.98
N LYS A 47 3.45 5.71 11.34
CA LYS A 47 3.59 5.56 9.90
C LYS A 47 2.29 5.04 9.32
N THR A 48 1.96 5.49 8.13
CA THR A 48 0.84 4.94 7.39
C THR A 48 1.40 4.13 6.23
N TYR A 49 1.04 2.86 6.20
CA TYR A 49 1.48 1.98 5.11
C TYR A 49 0.49 2.06 3.97
N PHE A 50 0.99 1.79 2.77
CA PHE A 50 0.14 1.77 1.60
C PHE A 50 0.60 0.70 0.61
N VAL A 51 -0.31 0.33 -0.28
CA VAL A 51 0.00 -0.53 -1.40
C VAL A 51 -0.20 0.31 -2.66
N GLU A 52 0.85 0.42 -3.46
CA GLU A 52 0.83 1.20 -4.69
C GLU A 52 0.77 0.26 -5.89
N PHE A 53 -0.07 0.60 -6.85
CA PHE A 53 -0.22 -0.21 -8.06
C PHE A 53 -0.60 0.59 -9.27
#